data_734e1358ccf815cba7c12060d94f0f98
#
_entry.id   734e1358ccf815cba7c12060d94f0f98
#
_cell.length_a   1.000
_cell.length_b   1.000
_cell.length_c   1.000
_cell.angle_alpha   90.00
_cell.angle_beta   90.00
_cell.angle_gamma   90.00
#
_symmetry.space_group_name_H-M   'P 1'
#
loop_
_entity.id
_entity.type
_entity.pdbx_description
1 polymer ?
#
loop_
_entity_poly.entity_id
_entity_poly.type
_entity_poly.pdbx_seq_one_letter_code
_entity_poly.pdbx_strand_id
1 'polypeptide(L)'
;MTNNKDKKVLNVPNLRFPEFTGEWKKCIIGELTTKVGSGVTPRGGEAVYKSEGHPFVRSQNIGLGHLILDDIAYIDEDTHQRQKNTELQLDDVLLNITGASIGRSALVNQQIVGGNVNQHVCIIRANKKLIPSFLCNFLLSQYGQKQIESFQAGGNRQGLNFEQIKSIKIGLPSVEEQKKIADLLLLIEQRITTQNKIIEDLKKLKSAISERFFTSINGDVVTLADICDIVKGKQVNGEFLTDSGIYYVMNGGIEPSGYYDDYNTEANTISISEGGNSCGYVQFNTTPFWSGGHCYTIQNITNNVEKLYLYHYLKCNEDAIMKLRIGSGLPNIQKKDLAKFRVIVPIIEQQKTISAFLSLLERKVQVETDILIAVQSEKQYLLRQMFI
;
A
#
# COMPACT_ATOMS: atom_id res chain seq x y z
N MET A 1 -5.14 -54.27 16.62
CA MET A 1 -4.34 -53.92 15.42
C MET A 1 -5.27 -53.24 14.44
N THR A 2 -5.34 -51.91 14.51
CA THR A 2 -6.19 -51.11 13.61
C THR A 2 -5.33 -50.65 12.44
N ASN A 3 -5.66 -51.15 11.27
CA ASN A 3 -5.05 -50.80 9.99
C ASN A 3 -5.14 -49.27 9.76
N ASN A 4 -4.01 -48.60 9.92
CA ASN A 4 -3.81 -47.23 9.43
C ASN A 4 -3.63 -47.34 7.90
N LYS A 5 -4.76 -47.38 7.15
CA LYS A 5 -4.71 -47.26 5.70
C LYS A 5 -4.21 -45.86 5.40
N ASP A 6 -3.01 -45.75 4.78
CA ASP A 6 -2.47 -44.54 4.20
C ASP A 6 -3.58 -43.84 3.40
N LYS A 7 -4.15 -42.79 3.96
CA LYS A 7 -5.04 -41.90 3.20
C LYS A 7 -4.21 -41.25 2.10
N LYS A 8 -4.38 -41.73 0.87
CA LYS A 8 -3.79 -41.10 -0.32
C LYS A 8 -4.14 -39.61 -0.28
N VAL A 9 -3.13 -38.75 -0.09
CA VAL A 9 -3.31 -37.30 -0.17
C VAL A 9 -3.62 -36.97 -1.62
N LEU A 10 -4.84 -36.56 -1.89
CA LEU A 10 -5.26 -36.15 -3.23
C LEU A 10 -4.55 -34.85 -3.63
N ASN A 11 -4.15 -34.76 -4.90
CA ASN A 11 -3.51 -33.57 -5.47
C ASN A 11 -4.60 -32.55 -5.89
N VAL A 12 -5.23 -31.93 -4.89
CA VAL A 12 -6.29 -30.92 -5.05
C VAL A 12 -6.09 -29.77 -4.04
N PRO A 13 -6.52 -28.54 -4.35
CA PRO A 13 -6.44 -27.43 -3.42
C PRO A 13 -7.40 -27.59 -2.24
N ASN A 14 -7.13 -26.88 -1.15
CA ASN A 14 -7.99 -26.90 0.04
C ASN A 14 -9.35 -26.23 -0.22
N LEU A 15 -9.37 -25.19 -1.04
CA LEU A 15 -10.58 -24.51 -1.47
C LEU A 15 -10.74 -24.70 -2.98
N ARG A 16 -11.89 -25.20 -3.39
CA ARG A 16 -12.19 -25.55 -4.76
C ARG A 16 -13.66 -25.29 -5.09
N PHE A 17 -13.96 -24.94 -6.31
CA PHE A 17 -15.34 -24.87 -6.78
C PHE A 17 -15.96 -26.28 -6.80
N PRO A 18 -17.17 -26.47 -6.26
CA PRO A 18 -17.74 -27.81 -6.01
C PRO A 18 -18.05 -28.60 -7.30
N GLU A 19 -18.22 -27.94 -8.42
CA GLU A 19 -18.50 -28.58 -9.71
C GLU A 19 -17.27 -29.27 -10.34
N PHE A 20 -16.05 -28.97 -9.86
CA PHE A 20 -14.84 -29.60 -10.37
C PHE A 20 -14.43 -30.79 -9.49
N THR A 21 -14.14 -31.91 -10.13
CA THR A 21 -13.74 -33.15 -9.48
C THR A 21 -12.43 -33.68 -10.06
N GLY A 22 -11.86 -34.70 -9.41
CA GLY A 22 -10.59 -35.29 -9.86
C GLY A 22 -9.35 -34.54 -9.37
N GLU A 23 -8.20 -35.18 -9.53
CA GLU A 23 -6.90 -34.63 -9.12
C GLU A 23 -6.33 -33.70 -10.19
N TRP A 24 -5.60 -32.66 -9.75
CA TRP A 24 -4.85 -31.80 -10.65
C TRP A 24 -3.59 -32.52 -11.16
N LYS A 25 -3.23 -32.28 -12.40
CA LYS A 25 -2.01 -32.84 -12.98
C LYS A 25 -0.79 -32.11 -12.46
N LYS A 26 0.27 -32.84 -12.11
CA LYS A 26 1.57 -32.24 -11.77
C LYS A 26 2.33 -31.96 -13.04
N CYS A 27 2.66 -30.71 -13.27
CA CYS A 27 3.43 -30.24 -14.42
C CYS A 27 4.56 -29.32 -13.97
N ILE A 28 5.45 -28.96 -14.87
CA ILE A 28 6.42 -27.86 -14.69
C ILE A 28 6.10 -26.73 -15.67
N ILE A 29 6.44 -25.49 -15.31
CA ILE A 29 6.14 -24.31 -16.16
C ILE A 29 6.73 -24.46 -17.56
N GLY A 30 7.94 -25.04 -17.69
CA GLY A 30 8.58 -25.23 -18.97
C GLY A 30 7.78 -26.06 -19.99
N GLU A 31 6.98 -27.05 -19.53
CA GLU A 31 6.12 -27.87 -20.40
C GLU A 31 4.85 -27.13 -20.86
N LEU A 32 4.51 -26.04 -20.18
CA LEU A 32 3.27 -25.29 -20.36
C LEU A 32 3.51 -23.92 -21.02
N THR A 33 4.74 -23.64 -21.48
CA THR A 33 5.13 -22.33 -22.02
C THR A 33 5.79 -22.48 -23.38
N THR A 34 5.64 -21.45 -24.20
CA THR A 34 6.28 -21.33 -25.51
C THR A 34 7.50 -20.41 -25.47
N LYS A 35 7.59 -19.57 -24.41
CA LYS A 35 8.70 -18.66 -24.17
C LYS A 35 8.94 -18.46 -22.68
N VAL A 36 10.21 -18.51 -22.28
CA VAL A 36 10.71 -18.06 -20.97
C VAL A 36 12.02 -17.32 -21.27
N GLY A 37 12.05 -16.02 -21.04
CA GLY A 37 13.23 -15.21 -21.34
C GLY A 37 13.05 -13.77 -20.90
N SER A 38 14.11 -12.98 -20.84
CA SER A 38 14.08 -11.56 -20.48
C SER A 38 14.58 -10.68 -21.62
N GLY A 39 14.36 -9.38 -21.49
CA GLY A 39 14.95 -8.39 -22.39
C GLY A 39 16.35 -7.97 -21.98
N VAL A 40 16.77 -6.84 -22.50
CA VAL A 40 18.09 -6.24 -22.24
C VAL A 40 17.90 -4.76 -22.00
N THR A 41 18.56 -4.21 -20.99
CA THR A 41 18.58 -2.75 -20.81
C THR A 41 19.36 -2.11 -21.95
N PRO A 42 18.81 -1.12 -22.64
CA PRO A 42 19.51 -0.41 -23.69
C PRO A 42 20.82 0.20 -23.19
N ARG A 43 21.85 0.21 -24.05
CA ARG A 43 23.13 0.87 -23.70
C ARG A 43 22.89 2.37 -23.56
N GLY A 44 23.35 2.96 -22.43
CA GLY A 44 23.15 4.38 -22.10
C GLY A 44 22.19 4.62 -20.93
N GLY A 45 21.58 3.55 -20.39
CA GLY A 45 20.71 3.65 -19.21
C GLY A 45 19.51 4.58 -19.44
N GLU A 46 19.19 5.40 -18.45
CA GLU A 46 18.04 6.32 -18.47
C GLU A 46 18.12 7.40 -19.58
N ALA A 47 19.33 7.74 -20.05
CA ALA A 47 19.51 8.72 -21.12
C ALA A 47 18.90 8.29 -22.45
N VAL A 48 18.60 7.00 -22.65
CA VAL A 48 17.98 6.44 -23.88
C VAL A 48 16.47 6.44 -23.79
N TYR A 49 15.88 6.66 -22.63
CA TYR A 49 14.43 6.65 -22.48
C TYR A 49 13.81 7.91 -23.07
N LYS A 50 12.68 7.74 -23.70
CA LYS A 50 11.90 8.77 -24.38
C LYS A 50 10.61 9.05 -23.63
N SER A 51 9.95 10.15 -23.94
CA SER A 51 8.61 10.49 -23.45
C SER A 51 7.50 9.74 -24.19
N GLU A 52 7.80 9.20 -25.37
CA GLU A 52 6.88 8.46 -26.24
C GLU A 52 7.62 7.39 -27.05
N GLY A 53 6.91 6.43 -27.63
CA GLY A 53 7.46 5.34 -28.41
C GLY A 53 6.94 3.98 -27.97
N HIS A 54 7.80 2.95 -28.01
CA HIS A 54 7.44 1.61 -27.53
C HIS A 54 7.57 1.54 -26.00
N PRO A 55 6.55 1.05 -25.27
CA PRO A 55 6.63 0.89 -23.81
C PRO A 55 7.82 0.00 -23.42
N PHE A 56 8.57 0.44 -22.42
CA PHE A 56 9.70 -0.31 -21.89
C PHE A 56 9.49 -0.62 -20.41
N VAL A 57 9.13 -1.86 -20.12
CA VAL A 57 8.74 -2.32 -18.78
C VAL A 57 9.98 -2.67 -17.96
N ARG A 58 10.09 -2.07 -16.81
CA ARG A 58 11.15 -2.33 -15.82
C ARG A 58 10.56 -3.03 -14.59
N SER A 59 11.41 -3.59 -13.73
CA SER A 59 10.96 -4.30 -12.53
C SER A 59 10.05 -3.46 -11.61
N GLN A 60 10.23 -2.15 -11.57
CA GLN A 60 9.38 -1.22 -10.81
C GLN A 60 7.95 -1.12 -11.35
N ASN A 61 7.74 -1.46 -12.62
CA ASN A 61 6.43 -1.46 -13.26
C ASN A 61 5.62 -2.74 -12.98
N ILE A 62 6.20 -3.73 -12.28
CA ILE A 62 5.53 -4.98 -11.94
C ILE A 62 5.11 -4.95 -10.47
N GLY A 63 3.80 -4.94 -10.24
CA GLY A 63 3.17 -5.06 -8.93
C GLY A 63 2.83 -6.50 -8.55
N LEU A 64 1.93 -6.65 -7.58
CA LEU A 64 1.41 -7.94 -7.10
C LEU A 64 0.09 -8.29 -7.81
N GLY A 65 0.19 -8.70 -9.08
CA GLY A 65 -0.95 -9.04 -9.94
C GLY A 65 -1.39 -7.90 -10.88
N HIS A 66 -0.75 -6.75 -10.83
CA HIS A 66 -1.09 -5.59 -11.65
C HIS A 66 0.17 -4.86 -12.15
N LEU A 67 -0.01 -4.02 -13.16
CA LEU A 67 1.03 -3.15 -13.68
C LEU A 67 1.00 -1.79 -12.97
N ILE A 68 2.17 -1.19 -12.76
CA ILE A 68 2.36 0.16 -12.21
C ILE A 68 2.94 0.99 -13.36
N LEU A 69 2.09 1.78 -14.02
CA LEU A 69 2.44 2.45 -15.29
C LEU A 69 2.64 3.97 -15.16
N ASP A 70 2.51 4.54 -13.97
CA ASP A 70 2.68 5.98 -13.73
C ASP A 70 4.06 6.50 -14.14
N ASP A 71 5.07 5.61 -14.10
CA ASP A 71 6.47 5.88 -14.45
C ASP A 71 6.95 4.89 -15.55
N ILE A 72 6.13 4.67 -16.57
CA ILE A 72 6.53 3.83 -17.70
C ILE A 72 7.54 4.57 -18.58
N ALA A 73 8.66 3.92 -18.89
CA ALA A 73 9.63 4.40 -19.85
C ALA A 73 9.23 4.01 -21.27
N TYR A 74 9.76 4.72 -22.27
CA TYR A 74 9.59 4.40 -23.67
C TYR A 74 10.95 4.28 -24.35
N ILE A 75 11.03 3.49 -25.41
CA ILE A 75 12.21 3.36 -26.27
C ILE A 75 11.84 3.69 -27.71
N ASP A 76 12.84 4.13 -28.49
CA ASP A 76 12.66 4.40 -29.92
C ASP A 76 12.54 3.12 -30.75
N GLU A 77 12.12 3.28 -31.99
CA GLU A 77 11.94 2.19 -32.98
C GLU A 77 13.22 1.39 -33.18
N ASP A 78 14.39 2.05 -33.32
CA ASP A 78 15.66 1.37 -33.55
C ASP A 78 16.03 0.45 -32.36
N THR A 79 15.81 0.90 -31.14
CA THR A 79 16.04 0.12 -29.93
C THR A 79 15.04 -1.04 -29.82
N HIS A 80 13.78 -0.80 -30.16
CA HIS A 80 12.74 -1.82 -30.22
C HIS A 80 13.09 -2.91 -31.24
N GLN A 81 13.49 -2.55 -32.47
CA GLN A 81 13.84 -3.52 -33.49
C GLN A 81 15.04 -4.40 -33.09
N ARG A 82 16.04 -3.84 -32.43
CA ARG A 82 17.16 -4.64 -31.86
C ARG A 82 16.71 -5.65 -30.81
N GLN A 83 15.58 -5.42 -30.18
CA GLN A 83 14.99 -6.25 -29.14
C GLN A 83 13.67 -6.92 -29.59
N LYS A 84 13.41 -7.01 -30.89
CA LYS A 84 12.16 -7.56 -31.44
C LYS A 84 11.83 -8.96 -30.93
N ASN A 85 12.85 -9.76 -30.67
CA ASN A 85 12.68 -11.09 -30.08
C ASN A 85 12.09 -11.09 -28.67
N THR A 86 12.09 -9.96 -27.97
CA THR A 86 11.51 -9.79 -26.61
C THR A 86 10.28 -8.88 -26.62
N GLU A 87 9.69 -8.67 -27.80
CA GLU A 87 8.43 -7.94 -27.91
C GLU A 87 7.33 -8.61 -27.09
N LEU A 88 6.63 -7.79 -26.33
CA LEU A 88 5.52 -8.20 -25.47
C LEU A 88 4.28 -8.50 -26.29
N GLN A 89 3.65 -9.63 -26.01
CA GLN A 89 2.35 -10.01 -26.53
C GLN A 89 1.29 -9.88 -25.44
N LEU A 90 0.06 -9.67 -25.85
CA LEU A 90 -1.06 -9.68 -24.92
C LEU A 90 -1.07 -10.98 -24.14
N ASP A 91 -1.37 -10.90 -22.84
CA ASP A 91 -1.40 -12.03 -21.92
C ASP A 91 -0.03 -12.70 -21.63
N ASP A 92 1.09 -12.14 -22.07
CA ASP A 92 2.39 -12.56 -21.52
C ASP A 92 2.40 -12.33 -20.00
N VAL A 93 2.88 -13.32 -19.26
CA VAL A 93 3.11 -13.19 -17.82
C VAL A 93 4.49 -12.62 -17.58
N LEU A 94 4.57 -11.49 -16.89
CA LEU A 94 5.81 -10.85 -16.49
C LEU A 94 6.16 -11.24 -15.05
N LEU A 95 7.41 -11.64 -14.83
CA LEU A 95 7.93 -12.04 -13.52
C LEU A 95 9.22 -11.27 -13.23
N ASN A 96 9.29 -10.59 -12.10
CA ASN A 96 10.53 -10.01 -11.61
C ASN A 96 11.49 -11.10 -11.14
N ILE A 97 12.71 -11.09 -11.68
CA ILE A 97 13.70 -12.16 -11.47
C ILE A 97 14.96 -11.71 -10.74
N THR A 98 15.08 -10.43 -10.35
CA THR A 98 16.24 -9.89 -9.61
C THR A 98 15.84 -8.84 -8.59
N GLY A 99 16.66 -8.67 -7.53
CA GLY A 99 16.50 -7.60 -6.52
C GLY A 99 15.35 -7.84 -5.54
N ALA A 100 15.02 -6.82 -4.77
CA ALA A 100 14.01 -6.89 -3.69
C ALA A 100 12.58 -7.16 -4.17
N SER A 101 12.32 -7.06 -5.47
CA SER A 101 11.00 -7.29 -6.09
C SER A 101 10.85 -8.67 -6.74
N ILE A 102 11.83 -9.58 -6.53
CA ILE A 102 11.75 -10.95 -7.05
C ILE A 102 10.41 -11.59 -6.69
N GLY A 103 9.80 -12.30 -7.64
CA GLY A 103 8.53 -12.99 -7.45
C GLY A 103 7.30 -12.14 -7.71
N ARG A 104 7.39 -10.83 -7.90
CA ARG A 104 6.26 -10.03 -8.35
C ARG A 104 5.93 -10.40 -9.79
N SER A 105 4.64 -10.52 -10.08
CA SER A 105 4.13 -10.95 -11.38
C SER A 105 2.92 -10.14 -11.80
N ALA A 106 2.81 -9.85 -13.10
CA ALA A 106 1.67 -9.15 -13.70
C ALA A 106 1.46 -9.63 -15.15
N LEU A 107 0.29 -9.32 -15.72
CA LEU A 107 -0.04 -9.64 -17.10
C LEU A 107 0.20 -8.44 -18.01
N VAL A 108 0.69 -8.71 -19.23
CA VAL A 108 0.73 -7.73 -20.32
C VAL A 108 -0.70 -7.40 -20.76
N ASN A 109 -1.03 -6.13 -20.75
CA ASN A 109 -2.31 -5.59 -21.19
C ASN A 109 -2.14 -4.74 -22.47
N GLN A 110 -3.24 -4.17 -22.96
CA GLN A 110 -3.25 -3.35 -24.20
C GLN A 110 -2.36 -2.09 -24.09
N GLN A 111 -2.03 -1.61 -22.89
CA GLN A 111 -1.22 -0.40 -22.72
C GLN A 111 0.27 -0.63 -22.98
N ILE A 112 0.75 -1.88 -22.79
CA ILE A 112 2.18 -2.23 -22.93
C ILE A 112 2.45 -3.32 -23.97
N VAL A 113 1.41 -3.86 -24.66
CA VAL A 113 1.58 -4.79 -25.77
C VAL A 113 2.40 -4.13 -26.89
N GLY A 114 3.29 -4.90 -27.54
CA GLY A 114 4.24 -4.36 -28.51
C GLY A 114 5.46 -3.65 -27.88
N GLY A 115 5.52 -3.54 -26.56
CA GLY A 115 6.68 -3.01 -25.84
C GLY A 115 7.77 -4.05 -25.62
N ASN A 116 8.76 -3.69 -24.79
CA ASN A 116 9.88 -4.56 -24.39
C ASN A 116 10.08 -4.53 -22.88
N VAL A 117 10.93 -5.41 -22.39
CA VAL A 117 11.31 -5.49 -20.95
C VAL A 117 12.82 -5.37 -20.77
N ASN A 118 13.27 -4.97 -19.58
CA ASN A 118 14.67 -5.03 -19.24
C ASN A 118 15.11 -6.45 -18.83
N GLN A 119 16.40 -6.65 -18.49
CA GLN A 119 16.94 -7.94 -18.07
C GLN A 119 16.44 -8.42 -16.72
N HIS A 120 15.75 -7.58 -15.95
CA HIS A 120 15.24 -7.89 -14.61
C HIS A 120 13.80 -8.42 -14.62
N VAL A 121 13.16 -8.42 -15.79
CA VAL A 121 11.79 -8.91 -16.01
C VAL A 121 11.83 -10.09 -16.97
N CYS A 122 11.31 -11.25 -16.54
CA CYS A 122 11.13 -12.42 -17.37
C CYS A 122 9.75 -12.41 -18.03
N ILE A 123 9.71 -12.68 -19.33
CA ILE A 123 8.50 -12.94 -20.10
C ILE A 123 8.24 -14.43 -20.06
N ILE A 124 7.06 -14.85 -19.61
CA ILE A 124 6.59 -16.22 -19.61
C ILE A 124 5.33 -16.27 -20.47
N ARG A 125 5.45 -16.86 -21.67
CA ARG A 125 4.34 -16.98 -22.63
C ARG A 125 3.75 -18.37 -22.53
N ALA A 126 2.52 -18.45 -22.05
CA ALA A 126 1.79 -19.70 -21.88
C ALA A 126 1.43 -20.35 -23.23
N ASN A 127 1.34 -21.67 -23.26
CA ASN A 127 0.74 -22.40 -24.36
C ASN A 127 -0.78 -22.58 -24.14
N LYS A 128 -1.48 -23.22 -25.08
CA LYS A 128 -2.95 -23.39 -25.04
C LYS A 128 -3.49 -24.19 -23.84
N LYS A 129 -2.63 -24.88 -23.08
CA LYS A 129 -3.02 -25.69 -21.90
C LYS A 129 -3.05 -24.89 -20.62
N LEU A 130 -2.42 -23.72 -20.58
CA LEU A 130 -2.24 -22.89 -19.41
C LEU A 130 -2.86 -21.52 -19.62
N ILE A 131 -3.79 -21.14 -18.76
CA ILE A 131 -4.39 -19.80 -18.75
C ILE A 131 -3.37 -18.81 -18.14
N PRO A 132 -2.98 -17.74 -18.85
CA PRO A 132 -1.95 -16.80 -18.37
C PRO A 132 -2.26 -16.16 -17.02
N SER A 133 -3.52 -15.76 -16.80
CA SER A 133 -3.94 -15.18 -15.52
C SER A 133 -3.94 -16.21 -14.38
N PHE A 134 -4.19 -17.49 -14.63
CA PHE A 134 -4.00 -18.57 -13.65
C PHE A 134 -2.51 -18.70 -13.29
N LEU A 135 -1.60 -18.70 -14.26
CA LEU A 135 -0.16 -18.73 -14.03
C LEU A 135 0.31 -17.53 -13.21
N CYS A 136 -0.11 -16.32 -13.58
CA CYS A 136 0.24 -15.10 -12.84
C CYS A 136 -0.16 -15.19 -11.36
N ASN A 137 -1.37 -15.64 -11.08
CA ASN A 137 -1.85 -15.83 -9.70
C ASN A 137 -1.15 -16.99 -8.99
N PHE A 138 -0.84 -18.09 -9.70
CA PHE A 138 -0.03 -19.18 -9.13
C PHE A 138 1.35 -18.68 -8.69
N LEU A 139 2.04 -17.89 -9.51
CA LEU A 139 3.34 -17.31 -9.15
C LEU A 139 3.26 -16.43 -7.90
N LEU A 140 2.14 -15.73 -7.69
CA LEU A 140 1.86 -14.90 -6.49
C LEU A 140 1.36 -15.73 -5.30
N SER A 141 0.96 -16.98 -5.51
CA SER A 141 0.51 -17.86 -4.43
C SER A 141 1.64 -18.28 -3.50
N GLN A 142 1.29 -18.76 -2.32
CA GLN A 142 2.29 -19.28 -1.37
C GLN A 142 3.13 -20.42 -1.97
N TYR A 143 2.54 -21.24 -2.84
CA TYR A 143 3.25 -22.36 -3.49
C TYR A 143 4.25 -21.88 -4.54
N GLY A 144 3.89 -20.88 -5.33
CA GLY A 144 4.80 -20.24 -6.26
C GLY A 144 5.94 -19.52 -5.55
N GLN A 145 5.61 -18.68 -4.55
CA GLN A 145 6.59 -17.90 -3.81
C GLN A 145 7.60 -18.80 -3.04
N LYS A 146 7.15 -19.86 -2.37
CA LYS A 146 8.04 -20.81 -1.70
C LYS A 146 9.05 -21.46 -2.65
N GLN A 147 8.66 -21.78 -3.88
CA GLN A 147 9.58 -22.34 -4.86
C GLN A 147 10.57 -21.26 -5.34
N ILE A 148 10.09 -20.03 -5.60
CA ILE A 148 10.93 -18.89 -5.96
C ILE A 148 11.96 -18.59 -4.86
N GLU A 149 11.55 -18.56 -3.61
CA GLU A 149 12.42 -18.36 -2.45
C GLU A 149 13.47 -19.49 -2.31
N SER A 150 13.07 -20.74 -2.53
CA SER A 150 13.96 -21.89 -2.44
C SER A 150 15.14 -21.83 -3.43
N PHE A 151 14.93 -21.22 -4.60
CA PHE A 151 15.99 -21.02 -5.60
C PHE A 151 16.99 -19.92 -5.21
N GLN A 152 16.66 -19.07 -4.25
CA GLN A 152 17.53 -17.97 -3.78
C GLN A 152 18.39 -18.38 -2.58
N ALA A 153 18.00 -19.45 -1.86
CA ALA A 153 18.73 -19.96 -0.71
C ALA A 153 20.06 -20.59 -1.16
N GLY A 154 21.19 -19.95 -0.85
CA GLY A 154 22.54 -20.50 -1.10
C GLY A 154 23.37 -19.80 -2.19
N GLY A 155 22.92 -18.68 -2.76
CA GLY A 155 23.65 -17.92 -3.78
C GLY A 155 24.08 -16.52 -3.34
N ASN A 156 25.29 -16.09 -3.73
CA ASN A 156 25.79 -14.72 -3.51
C ASN A 156 25.04 -13.63 -4.32
N ARG A 157 24.15 -14.00 -5.23
CA ARG A 157 23.33 -13.08 -6.03
C ARG A 157 21.88 -13.52 -5.99
N GLN A 158 21.02 -12.66 -5.45
CA GLN A 158 19.57 -12.85 -5.50
C GLN A 158 19.10 -12.71 -6.95
N GLY A 159 18.70 -13.81 -7.57
CA GLY A 159 18.20 -13.84 -8.94
C GLY A 159 17.70 -15.22 -9.34
N LEU A 160 16.71 -15.25 -10.23
CA LEU A 160 16.19 -16.48 -10.86
C LEU A 160 16.75 -16.59 -12.27
N ASN A 161 17.25 -17.77 -12.63
CA ASN A 161 17.56 -18.08 -14.02
C ASN A 161 16.36 -18.74 -14.71
N PHE A 162 16.40 -18.81 -16.06
CA PHE A 162 15.28 -19.33 -16.85
C PHE A 162 15.03 -20.81 -16.62
N GLU A 163 16.05 -21.60 -16.37
CA GLU A 163 15.89 -23.03 -16.10
C GLU A 163 15.22 -23.28 -14.73
N GLN A 164 15.54 -22.47 -13.72
CA GLN A 164 14.82 -22.49 -12.45
C GLN A 164 13.33 -22.15 -12.64
N ILE A 165 13.03 -21.11 -13.43
CA ILE A 165 11.63 -20.72 -13.73
C ILE A 165 10.90 -21.87 -14.45
N LYS A 166 11.52 -22.47 -15.47
CA LYS A 166 10.94 -23.62 -16.19
C LYS A 166 10.73 -24.83 -15.29
N SER A 167 11.54 -25.02 -14.25
CA SER A 167 11.45 -26.15 -13.31
C SER A 167 10.41 -25.96 -12.20
N ILE A 168 9.81 -24.77 -12.06
CA ILE A 168 8.75 -24.52 -11.08
C ILE A 168 7.60 -25.51 -11.32
N LYS A 169 7.22 -26.21 -10.26
CA LYS A 169 6.15 -27.21 -10.27
C LYS A 169 4.80 -26.52 -10.05
N ILE A 170 3.83 -26.89 -10.86
CA ILE A 170 2.47 -26.34 -10.81
C ILE A 170 1.43 -27.46 -10.86
N GLY A 171 0.42 -27.37 -10.01
CA GLY A 171 -0.80 -28.15 -10.17
C GLY A 171 -1.64 -27.59 -11.31
N LEU A 172 -2.00 -28.43 -12.30
CA LEU A 172 -2.72 -28.01 -13.49
C LEU A 172 -4.12 -28.63 -13.50
N PRO A 173 -5.18 -27.86 -13.20
CA PRO A 173 -6.59 -28.29 -13.41
C PRO A 173 -7.01 -28.24 -14.86
N SER A 174 -8.28 -28.53 -15.15
CA SER A 174 -8.86 -28.29 -16.48
C SER A 174 -8.82 -26.81 -16.84
N VAL A 175 -8.85 -26.51 -18.14
CA VAL A 175 -8.82 -25.12 -18.63
C VAL A 175 -10.01 -24.32 -18.10
N GLU A 176 -11.18 -24.96 -17.97
CA GLU A 176 -12.40 -24.37 -17.42
C GLU A 176 -12.22 -24.00 -15.94
N GLU A 177 -11.59 -24.86 -15.16
CA GLU A 177 -11.30 -24.59 -13.75
C GLU A 177 -10.24 -23.51 -13.56
N GLN A 178 -9.16 -23.53 -14.38
CA GLN A 178 -8.15 -22.47 -14.43
C GLN A 178 -8.80 -21.11 -14.70
N LYS A 179 -9.68 -21.06 -15.70
CA LYS A 179 -10.39 -19.83 -16.05
C LYS A 179 -11.26 -19.34 -14.91
N LYS A 180 -12.02 -20.21 -14.29
CA LYS A 180 -12.92 -19.83 -13.18
C LYS A 180 -12.17 -19.30 -11.97
N ILE A 181 -11.02 -19.91 -11.61
CA ILE A 181 -10.12 -19.41 -10.55
C ILE A 181 -9.56 -18.04 -10.93
N ALA A 182 -9.06 -17.91 -12.16
CA ALA A 182 -8.50 -16.67 -12.65
C ALA A 182 -9.53 -15.52 -12.69
N ASP A 183 -10.75 -15.80 -13.15
CA ASP A 183 -11.84 -14.82 -13.22
C ASP A 183 -12.25 -14.34 -11.81
N LEU A 184 -12.32 -15.24 -10.82
CA LEU A 184 -12.59 -14.85 -9.42
C LEU A 184 -11.51 -13.90 -8.89
N LEU A 185 -10.24 -14.25 -9.07
CA LEU A 185 -9.13 -13.42 -8.57
C LEU A 185 -9.03 -12.08 -9.33
N LEU A 186 -9.39 -12.04 -10.60
CA LEU A 186 -9.49 -10.81 -11.38
C LEU A 186 -10.58 -9.89 -10.84
N LEU A 187 -11.75 -10.40 -10.49
CA LEU A 187 -12.83 -9.61 -9.89
C LEU A 187 -12.42 -9.00 -8.54
N ILE A 188 -11.67 -9.74 -7.73
CA ILE A 188 -11.13 -9.24 -6.47
C ILE A 188 -10.10 -8.14 -6.72
N GLU A 189 -9.21 -8.27 -7.70
CA GLU A 189 -8.24 -7.24 -8.07
C GLU A 189 -8.92 -5.96 -8.57
N GLN A 190 -9.97 -6.10 -9.39
CA GLN A 190 -10.80 -4.97 -9.82
C GLN A 190 -11.47 -4.28 -8.64
N ARG A 191 -11.95 -5.05 -7.66
CA ARG A 191 -12.51 -4.50 -6.41
C ARG A 191 -11.47 -3.71 -5.62
N ILE A 192 -10.25 -4.24 -5.45
CA ILE A 192 -9.14 -3.54 -4.79
C ILE A 192 -8.81 -2.23 -5.50
N THR A 193 -8.70 -2.25 -6.82
CA THR A 193 -8.42 -1.06 -7.64
C THR A 193 -9.51 -0.01 -7.48
N THR A 194 -10.78 -0.41 -7.56
CA THR A 194 -11.93 0.48 -7.38
C THR A 194 -11.95 1.07 -5.97
N GLN A 195 -11.66 0.26 -4.96
CA GLN A 195 -11.64 0.67 -3.56
C GLN A 195 -10.56 1.72 -3.29
N ASN A 196 -9.35 1.53 -3.84
CA ASN A 196 -8.28 2.52 -3.75
C ASN A 196 -8.70 3.87 -4.35
N LYS A 197 -9.35 3.85 -5.52
CA LYS A 197 -9.84 5.07 -6.16
C LYS A 197 -10.91 5.77 -5.33
N ILE A 198 -11.86 5.04 -4.76
CA ILE A 198 -12.89 5.60 -3.86
C ILE A 198 -12.23 6.31 -2.67
N ILE A 199 -11.23 5.68 -2.04
CA ILE A 199 -10.50 6.27 -0.90
C ILE A 199 -9.77 7.55 -1.32
N GLU A 200 -9.10 7.54 -2.46
CA GLU A 200 -8.39 8.71 -2.99
C GLU A 200 -9.37 9.87 -3.29
N ASP A 201 -10.47 9.59 -3.97
CA ASP A 201 -11.49 10.58 -4.30
C ASP A 201 -12.15 11.17 -3.05
N LEU A 202 -12.43 10.34 -2.03
CA LEU A 202 -12.97 10.81 -0.74
C LEU A 202 -11.98 11.69 0.01
N LYS A 203 -10.68 11.36 -0.01
CA LYS A 203 -9.62 12.19 0.61
C LYS A 203 -9.53 13.56 -0.09
N LYS A 204 -9.53 13.58 -1.41
CA LYS A 204 -9.53 14.83 -2.20
C LYS A 204 -10.78 15.66 -1.91
N LEU A 205 -11.96 15.03 -1.88
CA LEU A 205 -13.21 15.69 -1.56
C LEU A 205 -13.19 16.29 -0.16
N LYS A 206 -12.73 15.53 0.84
CA LYS A 206 -12.58 16.03 2.23
C LYS A 206 -11.67 17.26 2.28
N SER A 207 -10.51 17.21 1.60
CA SER A 207 -9.57 18.33 1.57
C SER A 207 -10.21 19.58 0.96
N ALA A 208 -10.84 19.46 -0.21
CA ALA A 208 -11.49 20.58 -0.89
C ALA A 208 -12.63 21.19 -0.08
N ILE A 209 -13.43 20.36 0.58
CA ILE A 209 -14.54 20.81 1.44
C ILE A 209 -14.00 21.51 2.69
N SER A 210 -12.96 20.95 3.33
CA SER A 210 -12.31 21.56 4.49
C SER A 210 -11.77 22.94 4.15
N GLU A 211 -11.02 23.05 3.04
CA GLU A 211 -10.50 24.32 2.56
C GLU A 211 -11.64 25.34 2.31
N ARG A 212 -12.71 24.92 1.63
CA ARG A 212 -13.86 25.80 1.35
C ARG A 212 -14.54 26.29 2.63
N PHE A 213 -14.75 25.41 3.61
CA PHE A 213 -15.33 25.80 4.89
C PHE A 213 -14.46 26.84 5.59
N PHE A 214 -13.19 26.55 5.79
CA PHE A 214 -12.31 27.38 6.59
C PHE A 214 -11.82 28.66 5.91
N THR A 215 -11.93 28.77 4.58
CA THR A 215 -11.67 30.03 3.85
C THR A 215 -12.86 30.95 3.78
N SER A 216 -14.11 30.42 3.87
CA SER A 216 -15.34 31.20 3.75
C SER A 216 -16.00 31.53 5.09
N ILE A 217 -15.50 30.98 6.19
CA ILE A 217 -16.11 31.13 7.50
C ILE A 217 -15.81 32.50 8.10
N ASN A 218 -16.84 33.12 8.70
CA ASN A 218 -16.73 34.34 9.48
C ASN A 218 -16.80 34.03 10.97
N GLY A 219 -15.97 34.67 11.78
CA GLY A 219 -15.90 34.46 13.21
C GLY A 219 -14.86 35.35 13.87
N ASP A 220 -14.75 35.26 15.18
CA ASP A 220 -13.72 35.94 15.93
C ASP A 220 -12.34 35.35 15.62
N VAL A 221 -11.37 36.19 15.34
CA VAL A 221 -9.98 35.77 15.12
C VAL A 221 -9.25 35.85 16.45
N VAL A 222 -8.92 34.69 17.01
CA VAL A 222 -8.25 34.55 18.30
C VAL A 222 -6.92 33.81 18.13
N THR A 223 -6.04 33.87 19.12
CA THR A 223 -4.86 33.01 19.14
C THR A 223 -5.16 31.67 19.79
N LEU A 224 -4.34 30.66 19.48
CA LEU A 224 -4.52 29.34 20.08
C LEU A 224 -4.40 29.39 21.62
N ALA A 225 -3.51 30.27 22.14
CA ALA A 225 -3.35 30.48 23.58
C ALA A 225 -4.57 31.13 24.26
N ASP A 226 -5.42 31.84 23.52
CA ASP A 226 -6.64 32.45 24.07
C ASP A 226 -7.76 31.42 24.33
N ILE A 227 -7.67 30.25 23.69
CA ILE A 227 -8.75 29.28 23.67
C ILE A 227 -8.37 27.91 24.24
N CYS A 228 -7.10 27.63 24.53
CA CYS A 228 -6.67 26.36 25.09
C CYS A 228 -5.29 26.43 25.75
N ASP A 229 -4.98 25.41 26.50
CA ASP A 229 -3.63 25.17 27.04
C ASP A 229 -2.84 24.28 26.08
N ILE A 230 -1.64 24.71 25.70
CA ILE A 230 -0.67 23.90 24.96
C ILE A 230 0.25 23.24 25.98
N VAL A 231 0.16 21.93 26.14
CA VAL A 231 0.92 21.17 27.12
C VAL A 231 1.99 20.33 26.41
N LYS A 232 3.25 20.49 26.79
CA LYS A 232 4.34 19.65 26.30
C LYS A 232 4.31 18.31 27.02
N GLY A 233 4.46 17.23 26.28
CA GLY A 233 4.52 15.88 26.80
C GLY A 233 5.81 15.59 27.59
N LYS A 234 5.89 14.41 28.16
CA LYS A 234 7.01 13.96 29.00
C LYS A 234 7.79 12.86 28.28
N GLN A 235 9.11 13.03 28.22
CA GLN A 235 9.98 12.00 27.65
C GLN A 235 9.87 10.71 28.46
N VAL A 236 9.77 9.58 27.76
CA VAL A 236 9.95 8.24 28.29
C VAL A 236 11.20 7.62 27.66
N ASN A 237 11.98 6.87 28.43
CA ASN A 237 13.15 6.19 27.89
C ASN A 237 12.70 5.07 26.94
N GLY A 238 13.34 4.99 25.76
CA GLY A 238 13.03 3.98 24.73
C GLY A 238 13.16 2.53 25.22
N GLU A 239 13.98 2.28 26.25
CA GLU A 239 14.11 0.96 26.87
C GLU A 239 12.83 0.46 27.55
N PHE A 240 11.92 1.36 27.91
CA PHE A 240 10.63 1.02 28.52
C PHE A 240 9.51 0.88 27.48
N LEU A 241 9.79 1.12 26.21
CA LEU A 241 8.81 0.97 25.15
C LEU A 241 8.79 -0.47 24.63
N THR A 242 7.58 -0.96 24.38
CA THR A 242 7.32 -2.30 23.84
C THR A 242 6.69 -2.18 22.45
N ASP A 243 6.74 -3.25 21.64
CA ASP A 243 6.12 -3.28 20.31
C ASP A 243 4.59 -3.40 20.35
N SER A 244 4.03 -3.73 21.54
CA SER A 244 2.59 -3.85 21.76
C SER A 244 2.27 -3.56 23.23
N GLY A 245 1.10 -2.97 23.52
CA GLY A 245 0.69 -2.63 24.87
C GLY A 245 -0.65 -1.91 24.91
N ILE A 246 -1.02 -1.40 26.09
CA ILE A 246 -2.31 -0.76 26.32
C ILE A 246 -2.33 0.67 25.76
N TYR A 247 -1.29 1.45 26.03
CA TYR A 247 -1.22 2.87 25.68
C TYR A 247 -0.08 3.11 24.69
N TYR A 248 -0.40 3.69 23.55
CA TYR A 248 0.63 4.08 22.58
C TYR A 248 1.33 5.38 22.98
N VAL A 249 2.55 5.54 22.50
CA VAL A 249 3.40 6.72 22.81
C VAL A 249 3.57 7.56 21.55
N MET A 250 3.08 8.80 21.58
CA MET A 250 3.28 9.80 20.53
C MET A 250 4.46 10.69 20.87
N ASN A 251 5.55 10.58 20.10
CA ASN A 251 6.78 11.31 20.37
C ASN A 251 7.32 12.04 19.10
N GLY A 252 6.46 12.83 18.47
CA GLY A 252 6.85 13.67 17.33
C GLY A 252 6.80 12.98 15.96
N GLY A 253 6.36 11.72 15.89
CA GLY A 253 6.07 11.00 14.65
C GLY A 253 4.62 11.13 14.21
N ILE A 254 4.31 10.59 13.02
CA ILE A 254 2.93 10.34 12.54
C ILE A 254 2.38 9.09 13.22
N GLU A 255 3.24 8.09 13.37
CA GLU A 255 2.94 6.80 14.00
C GLU A 255 3.46 6.77 15.44
N PRO A 256 2.88 5.92 16.30
CA PRO A 256 3.40 5.68 17.63
C PRO A 256 4.86 5.24 17.63
N SER A 257 5.65 5.73 18.59
CA SER A 257 7.04 5.30 18.79
C SER A 257 7.15 3.95 19.52
N GLY A 258 6.05 3.41 19.99
CA GLY A 258 5.93 2.18 20.77
C GLY A 258 4.75 2.25 21.72
N TYR A 259 4.70 1.33 22.67
CA TYR A 259 3.64 1.23 23.68
C TYR A 259 4.24 1.30 25.09
N TYR A 260 3.44 1.79 26.04
CA TYR A 260 3.80 1.95 27.43
C TYR A 260 2.65 1.50 28.34
N ASP A 261 2.95 1.16 29.60
CA ASP A 261 1.96 0.63 30.55
C ASP A 261 1.11 1.70 31.23
N ASP A 262 1.47 2.97 31.03
CA ASP A 262 0.80 4.12 31.64
C ASP A 262 0.49 5.18 30.58
N TYR A 263 -0.39 6.11 30.90
CA TYR A 263 -0.75 7.25 30.07
C TYR A 263 -0.63 8.57 30.84
N ASN A 264 -0.35 9.65 30.15
CA ASN A 264 -0.31 10.99 30.69
C ASN A 264 -1.31 11.95 30.03
N THR A 265 -2.07 11.46 29.08
CA THR A 265 -3.01 12.26 28.29
C THR A 265 -4.30 11.46 28.08
N GLU A 266 -5.43 12.11 28.39
CA GLU A 266 -6.75 11.53 28.26
C GLU A 266 -7.18 11.35 26.80
N ALA A 267 -8.15 10.46 26.59
CA ALA A 267 -8.82 10.27 25.31
C ALA A 267 -9.44 11.57 24.75
N ASN A 268 -9.70 11.57 23.47
CA ASN A 268 -10.27 12.69 22.72
C ASN A 268 -9.46 13.98 22.85
N THR A 269 -8.13 13.86 22.75
CA THR A 269 -7.19 14.99 22.83
C THR A 269 -6.48 15.22 21.50
N ILE A 270 -6.39 16.49 21.10
CA ILE A 270 -5.62 16.90 19.93
C ILE A 270 -4.15 16.89 20.29
N SER A 271 -3.30 16.28 19.47
CA SER A 271 -1.85 16.36 19.59
C SER A 271 -1.22 17.03 18.36
N ILE A 272 -0.09 17.69 18.56
CA ILE A 272 0.70 18.34 17.52
C ILE A 272 2.16 17.91 17.70
N SER A 273 2.77 17.36 16.66
CA SER A 273 4.17 16.99 16.67
C SER A 273 5.05 18.24 16.82
N GLU A 274 5.94 18.25 17.81
CA GLU A 274 6.86 19.37 18.07
C GLU A 274 8.05 19.33 17.12
N GLY A 275 8.57 18.15 16.79
CA GLY A 275 9.88 18.04 16.17
C GLY A 275 10.03 16.94 15.14
N GLY A 276 11.17 16.95 14.45
CA GLY A 276 11.50 15.99 13.40
C GLY A 276 10.82 16.26 12.05
N ASN A 277 10.83 15.29 11.16
CA ASN A 277 10.26 15.42 9.81
C ASN A 277 8.74 15.62 9.81
N SER A 278 8.07 15.17 10.86
CA SER A 278 6.62 15.30 11.04
C SER A 278 6.23 16.53 11.90
N CYS A 279 7.16 17.44 12.10
CA CYS A 279 6.96 18.64 12.90
C CYS A 279 5.75 19.45 12.39
N GLY A 280 4.75 19.66 13.25
CA GLY A 280 3.48 20.31 12.91
C GLY A 280 2.34 19.37 12.56
N TYR A 281 2.57 18.06 12.50
CA TYR A 281 1.52 17.07 12.25
C TYR A 281 0.45 17.11 13.36
N VAL A 282 -0.81 17.27 12.96
CA VAL A 282 -1.97 17.37 13.84
C VAL A 282 -2.72 16.05 13.85
N GLN A 283 -3.01 15.51 15.03
CA GLN A 283 -3.73 14.26 15.21
C GLN A 283 -4.82 14.38 16.29
N PHE A 284 -5.92 13.66 16.11
CA PHE A 284 -6.95 13.47 17.13
C PHE A 284 -6.84 12.09 17.74
N ASN A 285 -6.59 12.01 19.05
CA ASN A 285 -6.34 10.76 19.76
C ASN A 285 -7.62 10.35 20.51
N THR A 286 -8.24 9.26 20.05
CA THR A 286 -9.54 8.80 20.58
C THR A 286 -9.45 7.94 21.85
N THR A 287 -8.25 7.45 22.17
CA THR A 287 -7.96 6.66 23.38
C THR A 287 -6.92 7.37 24.23
N PRO A 288 -6.81 7.06 25.54
CA PRO A 288 -5.72 7.56 26.35
C PRO A 288 -4.37 7.14 25.77
N PHE A 289 -3.35 7.99 25.91
CA PHE A 289 -2.02 7.75 25.36
C PHE A 289 -0.93 8.46 26.17
N TRP A 290 0.32 8.11 25.92
CA TRP A 290 1.44 8.84 26.46
C TRP A 290 1.92 9.91 25.46
N SER A 291 1.81 11.17 25.84
CA SER A 291 2.41 12.28 25.10
C SER A 291 3.89 12.39 25.47
N GLY A 292 4.77 12.12 24.52
CA GLY A 292 6.22 12.14 24.67
C GLY A 292 6.83 13.54 24.60
N GLY A 293 8.13 13.64 24.85
CA GLY A 293 8.85 14.90 24.96
C GLY A 293 8.85 15.78 23.71
N HIS A 294 8.52 15.23 22.53
CA HIS A 294 8.40 15.93 21.26
C HIS A 294 6.96 16.01 20.73
N CYS A 295 6.00 16.00 21.64
CA CYS A 295 4.58 16.10 21.34
C CYS A 295 3.93 17.19 22.19
N TYR A 296 3.16 18.07 21.58
CA TYR A 296 2.24 18.97 22.26
C TYR A 296 0.84 18.39 22.30
N THR A 297 0.10 18.63 23.39
CA THR A 297 -1.32 18.33 23.49
C THR A 297 -2.10 19.62 23.74
N ILE A 298 -3.31 19.67 23.16
CA ILE A 298 -4.25 20.80 23.33
C ILE A 298 -5.24 20.40 24.41
N GLN A 299 -5.19 21.09 25.53
CA GLN A 299 -5.98 20.79 26.73
C GLN A 299 -6.78 22.03 27.15
N ASN A 300 -7.73 21.84 28.04
CA ASN A 300 -8.54 22.92 28.66
C ASN A 300 -9.13 23.90 27.60
N ILE A 301 -9.69 23.33 26.53
CA ILE A 301 -10.33 24.13 25.47
C ILE A 301 -11.52 24.88 26.07
N THR A 302 -11.63 26.18 25.77
CA THR A 302 -12.72 27.04 26.29
C THR A 302 -14.09 26.58 25.78
N ASN A 303 -15.15 26.82 26.59
CA ASN A 303 -16.50 26.31 26.32
C ASN A 303 -17.16 26.85 25.03
N ASN A 304 -16.66 27.95 24.49
CA ASN A 304 -17.13 28.53 23.22
C ASN A 304 -16.46 27.92 21.98
N VAL A 305 -15.53 26.96 22.16
CA VAL A 305 -14.83 26.27 21.08
C VAL A 305 -15.14 24.77 21.14
N GLU A 306 -15.71 24.26 20.06
CA GLU A 306 -15.98 22.84 19.91
C GLU A 306 -14.67 22.10 19.54
N LYS A 307 -14.35 21.05 20.26
CA LYS A 307 -13.06 20.34 20.18
C LYS A 307 -12.77 19.77 18.79
N LEU A 308 -13.75 19.11 18.15
CA LEU A 308 -13.56 18.54 16.82
C LEU A 308 -13.49 19.62 15.73
N TYR A 309 -14.18 20.75 15.93
CA TYR A 309 -14.01 21.91 15.07
C TYR A 309 -12.56 22.40 15.12
N LEU A 310 -12.01 22.59 16.31
CA LEU A 310 -10.61 22.99 16.48
C LEU A 310 -9.65 22.01 15.83
N TYR A 311 -9.87 20.71 16.04
CA TYR A 311 -9.09 19.67 15.37
C TYR A 311 -9.12 19.81 13.85
N HIS A 312 -10.30 19.88 13.25
CA HIS A 312 -10.42 19.98 11.79
C HIS A 312 -9.83 21.30 11.25
N TYR A 313 -9.98 22.40 12.00
CA TYR A 313 -9.36 23.68 11.64
C TYR A 313 -7.83 23.57 11.63
N LEU A 314 -7.23 23.05 12.71
CA LEU A 314 -5.79 22.86 12.81
C LEU A 314 -5.29 21.88 11.75
N LYS A 315 -6.00 20.79 11.51
CA LYS A 315 -5.66 19.79 10.49
C LYS A 315 -5.70 20.36 9.07
N CYS A 316 -6.68 21.20 8.76
CA CYS A 316 -6.76 21.89 7.47
C CYS A 316 -5.60 22.91 7.28
N ASN A 317 -5.14 23.50 8.37
CA ASN A 317 -4.06 24.48 8.38
C ASN A 317 -2.70 23.87 8.77
N GLU A 318 -2.55 22.56 8.66
CA GLU A 318 -1.33 21.83 9.07
C GLU A 318 -0.08 22.36 8.36
N ASP A 319 -0.14 22.68 7.07
CA ASP A 319 0.97 23.27 6.32
C ASP A 319 1.39 24.64 6.87
N ALA A 320 0.44 25.44 7.34
CA ALA A 320 0.74 26.73 7.98
C ALA A 320 1.37 26.52 9.37
N ILE A 321 0.95 25.53 10.12
CA ILE A 321 1.57 25.13 11.38
C ILE A 321 2.99 24.60 11.13
N MET A 322 3.19 23.77 10.12
CA MET A 322 4.53 23.28 9.71
C MET A 322 5.50 24.38 9.33
N LYS A 323 5.02 25.50 8.79
CA LYS A 323 5.85 26.67 8.47
C LYS A 323 6.37 27.42 9.70
N LEU A 324 5.81 27.17 10.90
CA LEU A 324 6.32 27.72 12.16
C LEU A 324 7.62 27.05 12.65
N ARG A 325 8.04 25.97 12.01
CA ARG A 325 9.25 25.23 12.37
C ARG A 325 10.50 26.07 12.16
N ILE A 326 11.43 25.90 13.10
CA ILE A 326 12.77 26.49 13.03
C ILE A 326 13.84 25.40 13.11
N GLY A 327 15.01 25.66 12.52
CA GLY A 327 16.12 24.70 12.45
C GLY A 327 16.19 23.94 11.14
N SER A 328 17.42 23.72 10.64
CA SER A 328 17.67 23.04 9.36
C SER A 328 17.96 21.55 9.48
N GLY A 329 18.46 21.08 10.63
CA GLY A 329 18.81 19.66 10.84
C GLY A 329 17.72 18.88 11.56
N LEU A 330 17.29 19.36 12.72
CA LEU A 330 16.17 18.81 13.48
C LEU A 330 15.15 19.93 13.69
N PRO A 331 14.23 20.14 12.74
CA PRO A 331 13.26 21.21 12.85
C PRO A 331 12.31 20.97 14.03
N ASN A 332 11.96 22.07 14.72
CA ASN A 332 10.95 22.03 15.76
C ASN A 332 10.05 23.27 15.74
N ILE A 333 8.85 23.16 16.30
CA ILE A 333 7.94 24.28 16.57
C ILE A 333 8.05 24.67 18.04
N GLN A 334 8.36 25.94 18.30
CA GLN A 334 8.35 26.42 19.69
C GLN A 334 6.93 26.65 20.18
N LYS A 335 6.66 26.29 21.45
CA LYS A 335 5.37 26.51 22.08
C LYS A 335 4.86 27.96 21.94
N LYS A 336 5.76 28.96 22.08
CA LYS A 336 5.44 30.37 21.96
C LYS A 336 4.95 30.78 20.57
N ASP A 337 5.44 30.11 19.52
CA ASP A 337 5.05 30.40 18.15
C ASP A 337 3.75 29.69 17.80
N LEU A 338 3.56 28.43 18.23
CA LEU A 338 2.29 27.72 18.14
C LEU A 338 1.18 28.44 18.92
N ALA A 339 1.47 29.00 20.10
CA ALA A 339 0.54 29.77 20.92
C ALA A 339 -0.05 30.99 20.18
N LYS A 340 0.69 31.61 19.26
CA LYS A 340 0.25 32.74 18.44
C LYS A 340 -0.50 32.34 17.16
N PHE A 341 -0.64 31.04 16.90
CA PHE A 341 -1.37 30.57 15.72
C PHE A 341 -2.81 31.07 15.78
N ARG A 342 -3.29 31.68 14.69
CA ARG A 342 -4.61 32.28 14.60
C ARG A 342 -5.67 31.26 14.25
N VAL A 343 -6.77 31.27 14.99
CA VAL A 343 -7.93 30.41 14.78
C VAL A 343 -9.15 31.31 14.58
N ILE A 344 -9.96 31.02 13.57
CA ILE A 344 -11.24 31.67 13.37
C ILE A 344 -12.29 30.87 14.15
N VAL A 345 -13.00 31.51 15.05
CA VAL A 345 -14.01 30.89 15.93
C VAL A 345 -15.40 31.46 15.58
N PRO A 346 -16.19 30.76 14.79
CA PRO A 346 -17.59 31.15 14.51
C PRO A 346 -18.50 30.80 15.70
N ILE A 347 -19.80 31.09 15.56
CA ILE A 347 -20.79 30.67 16.56
C ILE A 347 -20.80 29.15 16.72
N ILE A 348 -21.11 28.67 17.92
CA ILE A 348 -20.98 27.26 18.32
C ILE A 348 -21.79 26.30 17.43
N GLU A 349 -22.94 26.72 16.93
CA GLU A 349 -23.80 25.94 16.03
C GLU A 349 -23.12 25.68 14.69
N GLN A 350 -22.40 26.66 14.14
CA GLN A 350 -21.62 26.50 12.91
C GLN A 350 -20.43 25.56 13.15
N GLN A 351 -19.73 25.72 14.27
CA GLN A 351 -18.63 24.82 14.64
C GLN A 351 -19.11 23.36 14.68
N LYS A 352 -20.22 23.09 15.37
CA LYS A 352 -20.81 21.73 15.47
C LYS A 352 -21.23 21.17 14.12
N THR A 353 -21.81 22.01 13.25
CA THR A 353 -22.22 21.59 11.91
C THR A 353 -21.02 21.18 11.05
N ILE A 354 -19.96 22.01 11.04
CA ILE A 354 -18.74 21.74 10.27
C ILE A 354 -18.02 20.50 10.81
N SER A 355 -17.83 20.41 12.11
CA SER A 355 -17.12 19.28 12.73
C SER A 355 -17.86 17.96 12.53
N ALA A 356 -19.19 17.95 12.67
CA ALA A 356 -19.99 16.76 12.42
C ALA A 356 -19.86 16.28 10.95
N PHE A 357 -19.91 17.21 10.01
CA PHE A 357 -19.78 16.88 8.59
C PHE A 357 -18.39 16.35 8.23
N LEU A 358 -17.33 17.01 8.68
CA LEU A 358 -15.95 16.59 8.41
C LEU A 358 -15.61 15.26 9.09
N SER A 359 -16.13 15.04 10.30
CA SER A 359 -15.97 13.76 11.02
C SER A 359 -16.70 12.61 10.31
N LEU A 360 -17.86 12.86 9.70
CA LEU A 360 -18.55 11.87 8.87
C LEU A 360 -17.72 11.48 7.64
N LEU A 361 -17.11 12.46 6.96
CA LEU A 361 -16.22 12.18 5.83
C LEU A 361 -14.97 11.38 6.28
N GLU A 362 -14.38 11.73 7.42
CA GLU A 362 -13.25 11.00 8.00
C GLU A 362 -13.63 9.55 8.29
N ARG A 363 -14.77 9.34 8.94
CA ARG A 363 -15.31 8.00 9.21
C ARG A 363 -15.58 7.23 7.93
N LYS A 364 -16.10 7.90 6.88
CA LYS A 364 -16.31 7.24 5.58
C LYS A 364 -14.99 6.78 4.97
N VAL A 365 -13.95 7.62 4.98
CA VAL A 365 -12.60 7.23 4.51
C VAL A 365 -12.06 6.03 5.30
N GLN A 366 -12.24 6.02 6.62
CA GLN A 366 -11.80 4.92 7.48
C GLN A 366 -12.51 3.61 7.12
N VAL A 367 -13.85 3.63 7.01
CA VAL A 367 -14.64 2.44 6.63
C VAL A 367 -14.20 1.89 5.28
N GLU A 368 -13.99 2.75 4.27
CA GLU A 368 -13.52 2.30 2.96
C GLU A 368 -12.08 1.73 3.02
N THR A 369 -11.24 2.25 3.91
CA THR A 369 -9.90 1.70 4.16
C THR A 369 -9.96 0.33 4.81
N ASP A 370 -10.85 0.14 5.79
CA ASP A 370 -11.05 -1.17 6.45
C ASP A 370 -11.58 -2.22 5.46
N ILE A 371 -12.50 -1.81 4.55
CA ILE A 371 -12.96 -2.68 3.46
C ILE A 371 -11.80 -3.08 2.54
N LEU A 372 -10.92 -2.13 2.17
CA LEU A 372 -9.75 -2.42 1.34
C LEU A 372 -8.85 -3.47 2.00
N ILE A 373 -8.54 -3.31 3.28
CA ILE A 373 -7.72 -4.25 4.06
C ILE A 373 -8.37 -5.64 4.09
N ALA A 374 -9.68 -5.70 4.30
CA ALA A 374 -10.42 -6.96 4.32
C ALA A 374 -10.36 -7.67 2.96
N VAL A 375 -10.60 -6.96 1.86
CA VAL A 375 -10.56 -7.53 0.49
C VAL A 375 -9.13 -7.99 0.12
N GLN A 376 -8.10 -7.24 0.51
CA GLN A 376 -6.70 -7.65 0.31
C GLN A 376 -6.37 -8.92 1.10
N SER A 377 -6.85 -9.02 2.33
CA SER A 377 -6.68 -10.22 3.18
C SER A 377 -7.41 -11.43 2.59
N GLU A 378 -8.61 -11.25 2.03
CA GLU A 378 -9.36 -12.28 1.32
C GLU A 378 -8.59 -12.78 0.08
N LYS A 379 -8.04 -11.87 -0.73
CA LYS A 379 -7.18 -12.23 -1.87
C LYS A 379 -6.02 -13.13 -1.43
N GLN A 380 -5.32 -12.74 -0.36
CA GLN A 380 -4.19 -13.53 0.18
C GLN A 380 -4.64 -14.90 0.71
N TYR A 381 -5.81 -14.97 1.32
CA TYR A 381 -6.39 -16.24 1.74
C TYR A 381 -6.69 -17.16 0.54
N LEU A 382 -7.34 -16.66 -0.51
CA LEU A 382 -7.65 -17.41 -1.72
C LEU A 382 -6.38 -17.90 -2.44
N LEU A 383 -5.35 -17.06 -2.57
CA LEU A 383 -4.06 -17.43 -3.14
C LEU A 383 -3.37 -18.57 -2.35
N ARG A 384 -3.63 -18.69 -1.05
CA ARG A 384 -3.11 -19.80 -0.23
C ARG A 384 -3.96 -21.07 -0.33
N GLN A 385 -5.26 -20.96 -0.57
CA GLN A 385 -6.18 -22.10 -0.47
C GLN A 385 -6.54 -22.70 -1.82
N MET A 386 -6.49 -21.92 -2.92
CA MET A 386 -6.93 -22.35 -4.24
C MET A 386 -5.80 -22.87 -5.14
N PHE A 387 -4.55 -22.91 -4.66
CA PHE A 387 -3.40 -23.44 -5.40
C PHE A 387 -2.70 -24.56 -4.63
N ILE A 388 -1.89 -25.38 -5.35
CA ILE A 388 -1.06 -26.48 -4.82
C ILE A 388 0.26 -26.58 -5.58
#